data_bce2b8df0fd0e64201b79a326c4088f8
#
_entry.id   bce2b8df0fd0e64201b79a326c4088f8
#
_cell.length_a   1.000
_cell.length_b   1.000
_cell.length_c   1.000
_cell.angle_alpha   90.00
_cell.angle_beta   90.00
_cell.angle_gamma   90.00
#
_symmetry.space_group_name_H-M   'P 1'
#
loop_
_entity.id
_entity.type
_entity.pdbx_description
1 polymer ?
#
loop_
_entity_poly.entity_id
_entity_poly.type
_entity_poly.pdbx_seq_one_letter_code
_entity_poly.pdbx_strand_id
1 'polypeptide(L)'
;LRLVGSEMCIRDSPAANRNYKDTVFRMLFSNRKNLLSLYNAVNQRDYKNPDDLEIVTLENAIYMGMKNDLAFIIDTNLYLYEHQSTYNPNIPLRDLFYISNEYQKLVDKKSLYSSTLQKIPAPNFIEFYNGSTILSDCTELKLSSAFENLSGEPKLELTVTVLNVNEGHNAELMQHCSTLKEYAQYVARVRHYAANMSLNQAVECAVDECIKEGILAEFLSKNRAEVI
;
A
#
# COMPACT_ATOMS: atom_id res chain seq x y z
N LEU A 1 -58.17 -20.78 11.07
CA LEU A 1 -57.13 -20.00 11.75
C LEU A 1 -55.90 -19.94 10.85
N ARG A 2 -55.65 -18.77 10.29
CA ARG A 2 -54.58 -18.49 9.33
C ARG A 2 -53.46 -17.82 10.12
N LEU A 3 -52.35 -18.50 10.28
CA LEU A 3 -51.11 -17.94 10.82
C LEU A 3 -50.39 -17.16 9.69
N VAL A 4 -50.33 -15.86 9.84
CA VAL A 4 -49.50 -14.98 9.01
C VAL A 4 -48.11 -15.04 9.58
N GLY A 5 -47.22 -15.71 8.88
CA GLY A 5 -45.80 -15.68 9.17
C GLY A 5 -45.23 -14.33 8.73
N SER A 6 -44.68 -13.56 9.65
CA SER A 6 -43.87 -12.39 9.35
C SER A 6 -42.55 -12.83 8.73
N GLU A 7 -42.43 -12.71 7.42
CA GLU A 7 -41.14 -12.80 6.74
C GLU A 7 -40.30 -11.63 7.22
N MET A 8 -39.38 -11.91 8.11
CA MET A 8 -38.32 -11.01 8.49
C MET A 8 -37.36 -10.94 7.31
N CYS A 9 -37.47 -9.89 6.51
CA CYS A 9 -36.49 -9.59 5.47
C CYS A 9 -35.12 -9.41 6.14
N ILE A 10 -34.33 -10.50 6.15
CA ILE A 10 -32.89 -10.41 6.34
C ILE A 10 -32.39 -9.70 5.08
N ARG A 11 -32.17 -8.38 5.19
CA ARG A 11 -31.35 -7.68 4.21
C ARG A 11 -29.97 -8.32 4.32
N ASP A 12 -29.58 -9.05 3.29
CA ASP A 12 -28.20 -9.46 3.09
C ASP A 12 -27.38 -8.17 3.00
N SER A 13 -26.79 -7.78 4.12
CA SER A 13 -25.79 -6.72 4.13
C SER A 13 -24.61 -7.24 3.32
N PRO A 14 -24.11 -6.50 2.32
CA PRO A 14 -22.95 -6.92 1.57
C PRO A 14 -21.82 -7.26 2.56
N ALA A 15 -21.13 -8.40 2.33
CA ALA A 15 -20.03 -8.79 3.19
C ALA A 15 -18.97 -7.69 3.17
N ALA A 16 -18.55 -7.21 4.36
CA ALA A 16 -17.53 -6.15 4.43
C ALA A 16 -16.32 -6.57 3.62
N ASN A 17 -15.77 -5.61 2.92
CA ASN A 17 -14.52 -5.78 2.22
C ASN A 17 -13.41 -6.12 3.25
N ARG A 18 -13.04 -7.40 3.34
CA ARG A 18 -11.97 -7.85 4.25
C ARG A 18 -10.65 -7.14 4.00
N ASN A 19 -10.50 -6.57 2.80
CA ASN A 19 -9.33 -5.81 2.37
C ASN A 19 -9.54 -4.29 2.48
N TYR A 20 -10.47 -3.82 3.36
CA TYR A 20 -10.80 -2.40 3.50
C TYR A 20 -9.57 -1.49 3.62
N LYS A 21 -8.51 -1.95 4.28
CA LYS A 21 -7.26 -1.21 4.44
C LYS A 21 -6.55 -1.00 3.11
N ASP A 22 -6.32 -2.10 2.36
CA ASP A 22 -5.66 -2.05 1.05
C ASP A 22 -6.49 -1.24 0.05
N THR A 23 -7.80 -1.43 0.07
CA THR A 23 -8.73 -0.71 -0.80
C THR A 23 -8.63 0.80 -0.55
N VAL A 24 -8.75 1.22 0.71
CA VAL A 24 -8.68 2.65 1.08
C VAL A 24 -7.31 3.23 0.78
N PHE A 25 -6.23 2.54 1.15
CA PHE A 25 -4.86 2.98 0.87
C PHE A 25 -4.65 3.20 -0.63
N ARG A 26 -4.96 2.21 -1.46
CA ARG A 26 -4.85 2.31 -2.91
C ARG A 26 -5.68 3.46 -3.50
N MET A 27 -6.94 3.58 -3.09
CA MET A 27 -7.81 4.64 -3.60
C MET A 27 -7.27 6.03 -3.24
N LEU A 28 -6.78 6.23 -2.02
CA LEU A 28 -6.20 7.50 -1.58
C LEU A 28 -4.95 7.86 -2.40
N PHE A 29 -4.03 6.92 -2.56
CA PHE A 29 -2.73 7.19 -3.18
C PHE A 29 -2.69 6.91 -4.68
N SER A 30 -3.77 6.42 -5.30
CA SER A 30 -3.96 6.50 -6.75
C SER A 30 -4.18 7.94 -7.24
N ASN A 31 -4.53 8.86 -6.35
CA ASN A 31 -4.54 10.28 -6.64
C ASN A 31 -3.11 10.83 -6.68
N ARG A 32 -2.69 11.39 -7.81
CA ARG A 32 -1.31 11.89 -8.02
C ARG A 32 -0.86 12.94 -6.98
N LYS A 33 -1.75 13.81 -6.51
CA LYS A 33 -1.42 14.81 -5.48
C LYS A 33 -1.12 14.14 -4.14
N ASN A 34 -1.93 13.16 -3.74
CA ASN A 34 -1.71 12.40 -2.52
C ASN A 34 -0.44 11.56 -2.62
N LEU A 35 -0.22 10.92 -3.78
CA LEU A 35 0.99 10.14 -4.03
C LEU A 35 2.25 11.01 -3.98
N LEU A 36 2.22 12.21 -4.57
CA LEU A 36 3.34 13.15 -4.49
C LEU A 36 3.59 13.61 -3.05
N SER A 37 2.54 13.89 -2.28
CA SER A 37 2.65 14.22 -0.85
C SER A 37 3.30 13.07 -0.06
N LEU A 38 2.89 11.83 -0.32
CA LEU A 38 3.49 10.65 0.30
C LEU A 38 4.96 10.49 -0.10
N TYR A 39 5.28 10.62 -1.40
CA TYR A 39 6.64 10.57 -1.90
C TYR A 39 7.53 11.63 -1.22
N ASN A 40 7.06 12.87 -1.16
CA ASN A 40 7.79 13.97 -0.52
C ASN A 40 8.07 13.67 0.96
N ALA A 41 7.07 13.18 1.68
CA ALA A 41 7.20 12.85 3.10
C ALA A 41 8.18 11.70 3.35
N VAL A 42 8.14 10.65 2.54
CA VAL A 42 9.02 9.47 2.68
C VAL A 42 10.46 9.82 2.33
N ASN A 43 10.67 10.61 1.27
CA ASN A 43 12.00 10.89 0.72
C ASN A 43 12.56 12.27 1.15
N GLN A 44 11.87 13.00 2.05
CA GLN A 44 12.23 14.34 2.50
C GLN A 44 12.49 15.30 1.31
N ARG A 45 11.54 15.30 0.36
CA ARG A 45 11.54 16.12 -0.85
C ARG A 45 10.40 17.14 -0.81
N ASP A 46 10.42 18.08 -1.77
CA ASP A 46 9.41 19.15 -1.85
C ASP A 46 8.99 19.42 -3.30
N TYR A 47 8.69 18.36 -4.05
CA TYR A 47 8.11 18.49 -5.40
C TYR A 47 6.72 19.10 -5.30
N LYS A 48 6.40 20.02 -6.22
CA LYS A 48 5.13 20.75 -6.22
C LYS A 48 4.17 20.30 -7.32
N ASN A 49 4.71 19.77 -8.41
CA ASN A 49 3.94 19.40 -9.57
C ASN A 49 3.65 17.89 -9.59
N PRO A 50 2.37 17.45 -9.44
CA PRO A 50 2.01 16.04 -9.51
C PRO A 50 2.30 15.38 -10.87
N ASP A 51 2.48 16.17 -11.92
CA ASP A 51 2.81 15.64 -13.27
C ASP A 51 4.26 15.20 -13.39
N ASP A 52 5.12 15.53 -12.40
CA ASP A 52 6.48 15.01 -12.31
C ASP A 52 6.50 13.50 -12.00
N LEU A 53 5.37 12.94 -11.53
CA LEU A 53 5.19 11.51 -11.33
C LEU A 53 4.76 10.83 -12.64
N GLU A 54 5.57 9.92 -13.15
CA GLU A 54 5.17 9.00 -14.22
C GLU A 54 4.65 7.69 -13.59
N ILE A 55 3.34 7.48 -13.69
CA ILE A 55 2.72 6.26 -13.16
C ILE A 55 3.05 5.10 -14.10
N VAL A 56 3.69 4.08 -13.57
CA VAL A 56 3.98 2.83 -14.28
C VAL A 56 2.90 1.83 -13.91
N THR A 57 1.98 1.58 -14.82
CA THR A 57 0.90 0.63 -14.58
C THR A 57 1.42 -0.80 -14.70
N LEU A 58 1.37 -1.55 -13.61
CA LEU A 58 1.68 -2.98 -13.59
C LEU A 58 0.50 -3.81 -14.14
N GLU A 59 0.01 -3.49 -15.33
CA GLU A 59 -1.19 -4.11 -15.91
C GLU A 59 -1.11 -5.64 -16.10
N ASN A 60 0.06 -6.24 -16.02
CA ASN A 60 0.27 -7.65 -16.28
C ASN A 60 0.86 -8.45 -15.11
N ALA A 61 0.78 -7.98 -13.89
CA ALA A 61 1.16 -8.76 -12.71
C ALA A 61 0.15 -9.89 -12.36
N ILE A 62 -0.58 -10.39 -13.37
CA ILE A 62 -1.45 -11.57 -13.23
C ILE A 62 -0.62 -12.87 -13.17
N TYR A 63 0.68 -12.79 -13.36
CA TYR A 63 1.56 -13.94 -13.15
C TYR A 63 1.66 -14.19 -11.64
N MET A 64 1.04 -15.24 -11.16
CA MET A 64 0.97 -15.70 -9.76
C MET A 64 0.01 -14.92 -8.83
N GLY A 65 -0.95 -14.13 -9.34
CA GLY A 65 -1.94 -13.44 -8.48
C GLY A 65 -1.36 -12.28 -7.65
N MET A 66 -0.15 -11.82 -7.96
CA MET A 66 0.53 -10.74 -7.27
C MET A 66 0.25 -9.41 -7.99
N LYS A 67 -0.28 -8.44 -7.25
CA LYS A 67 -0.46 -7.06 -7.72
C LYS A 67 0.36 -6.15 -6.82
N ASN A 68 1.20 -5.31 -7.41
CA ASN A 68 1.77 -4.17 -6.71
C ASN A 68 0.72 -3.08 -6.58
N ASP A 69 0.71 -2.39 -5.44
CA ASP A 69 -0.27 -1.36 -5.18
C ASP A 69 0.00 -0.11 -6.01
N LEU A 70 1.22 0.41 -5.99
CA LEU A 70 1.61 1.63 -6.68
C LEU A 70 3.05 1.51 -7.21
N ALA A 71 3.24 1.76 -8.51
CA ALA A 71 4.56 1.91 -9.11
C ALA A 71 4.62 3.20 -9.92
N PHE A 72 5.70 3.96 -9.75
CA PHE A 72 5.89 5.23 -10.44
C PHE A 72 7.37 5.57 -10.61
N ILE A 73 7.67 6.42 -11.59
CA ILE A 73 9.00 6.97 -11.85
C ILE A 73 8.97 8.46 -11.54
N ILE A 74 10.00 8.91 -10.85
CA ILE A 74 10.31 10.31 -10.65
C ILE A 74 11.84 10.50 -10.68
N ASP A 75 12.34 11.50 -11.39
CA ASP A 75 13.78 11.78 -11.55
C ASP A 75 14.60 10.53 -11.89
N THR A 76 14.15 9.74 -12.86
CA THR A 76 14.83 8.50 -13.29
C THR A 76 14.94 7.39 -12.23
N ASN A 77 14.25 7.50 -11.11
CA ASN A 77 14.13 6.46 -10.09
C ASN A 77 12.75 5.81 -10.16
N LEU A 78 12.70 4.50 -10.06
CA LEU A 78 11.47 3.72 -10.00
C LEU A 78 11.15 3.41 -8.53
N TYR A 79 9.94 3.74 -8.10
CA TYR A 79 9.45 3.46 -6.76
C TYR A 79 8.34 2.42 -6.82
N LEU A 80 8.46 1.40 -5.98
CA LEU A 80 7.45 0.40 -5.74
C LEU A 80 6.95 0.58 -4.31
N TYR A 81 5.70 1.05 -4.18
CA TYR A 81 5.03 1.27 -2.91
C TYR A 81 3.98 0.19 -2.72
N GLU A 82 4.11 -0.60 -1.68
CA GLU A 82 3.14 -1.63 -1.30
C GLU A 82 2.53 -1.33 0.06
N HIS A 83 1.26 -1.68 0.23
CA HIS A 83 0.59 -1.67 1.51
C HIS A 83 0.43 -3.12 2.02
N GLN A 84 0.80 -3.36 3.28
CA GLN A 84 0.72 -4.69 3.87
C GLN A 84 0.04 -4.69 5.24
N SER A 85 -1.01 -5.49 5.37
CA SER A 85 -1.70 -5.71 6.65
C SER A 85 -1.12 -6.85 7.48
N THR A 86 -0.18 -7.61 6.93
CA THR A 86 0.46 -8.75 7.60
C THR A 86 1.96 -8.71 7.33
N TYR A 87 2.76 -8.88 8.37
CA TYR A 87 4.21 -8.99 8.20
C TYR A 87 4.55 -10.21 7.33
N ASN A 88 5.31 -9.98 6.27
CA ASN A 88 5.71 -11.03 5.34
C ASN A 88 7.21 -10.94 5.03
N PRO A 89 8.04 -11.86 5.53
CA PRO A 89 9.49 -11.84 5.30
C PRO A 89 9.88 -12.13 3.84
N ASN A 90 8.94 -12.60 3.00
CA ASN A 90 9.20 -12.92 1.60
C ASN A 90 9.00 -11.72 0.64
N ILE A 91 8.74 -10.54 1.16
CA ILE A 91 8.56 -9.33 0.33
C ILE A 91 9.77 -9.08 -0.58
N PRO A 92 11.04 -9.15 -0.12
CA PRO A 92 12.18 -8.93 -1.02
C PRO A 92 12.24 -9.91 -2.20
N LEU A 93 11.81 -11.16 -2.00
CA LEU A 93 11.73 -12.15 -3.07
C LEU A 93 10.59 -11.84 -4.05
N ARG A 94 9.45 -11.36 -3.57
CA ARG A 94 8.34 -10.90 -4.42
C ARG A 94 8.76 -9.69 -5.25
N ASP A 95 9.39 -8.71 -4.63
CA ASP A 95 9.84 -7.48 -5.28
C ASP A 95 10.91 -7.75 -6.34
N LEU A 96 11.77 -8.75 -6.14
CA LEU A 96 12.72 -9.20 -7.17
C LEU A 96 11.99 -9.63 -8.45
N PHE A 97 10.90 -10.39 -8.34
CA PHE A 97 10.11 -10.79 -9.50
C PHE A 97 9.38 -9.60 -10.13
N TYR A 98 8.86 -8.68 -9.34
CA TYR A 98 8.20 -7.48 -9.84
C TYR A 98 9.16 -6.60 -10.62
N ILE A 99 10.30 -6.26 -10.04
CA ILE A 99 11.26 -5.38 -10.71
C ILE A 99 11.85 -6.03 -11.95
N SER A 100 12.08 -7.35 -11.94
CA SER A 100 12.54 -8.08 -13.13
C SER A 100 11.54 -7.95 -14.27
N ASN A 101 10.24 -8.08 -13.99
CA ASN A 101 9.20 -7.92 -15.00
C ASN A 101 9.12 -6.49 -15.53
N GLU A 102 9.26 -5.48 -14.66
CA GLU A 102 9.25 -4.08 -15.10
C GLU A 102 10.45 -3.75 -15.97
N TYR A 103 11.64 -4.17 -15.59
CA TYR A 103 12.84 -3.95 -16.39
C TYR A 103 12.78 -4.64 -17.75
N GLN A 104 12.12 -5.81 -17.85
CA GLN A 104 11.91 -6.48 -19.15
C GLN A 104 11.04 -5.66 -20.12
N LYS A 105 10.18 -4.76 -19.63
CA LYS A 105 9.37 -3.86 -20.48
C LYS A 105 10.16 -2.62 -20.88
N LEU A 106 11.03 -2.12 -20.00
CA LEU A 106 11.81 -0.90 -20.20
C LEU A 106 13.03 -1.11 -21.09
N VAL A 107 13.54 -2.34 -21.16
CA VAL A 107 14.79 -2.67 -21.84
C VAL A 107 14.54 -3.16 -23.27
N ASP A 108 15.24 -2.58 -24.24
CA ASP A 108 15.29 -3.17 -25.60
C ASP A 108 16.12 -4.45 -25.59
N LYS A 109 15.44 -5.58 -25.76
CA LYS A 109 16.05 -6.91 -25.73
C LYS A 109 17.19 -7.09 -26.76
N LYS A 110 17.11 -6.42 -27.93
CA LYS A 110 18.17 -6.49 -28.97
C LYS A 110 19.43 -5.75 -28.51
N SER A 111 19.27 -4.64 -27.83
CA SER A 111 20.37 -3.83 -27.33
C SER A 111 21.11 -4.45 -26.15
N LEU A 112 20.52 -5.45 -25.45
CA LEU A 112 21.23 -6.19 -24.38
C LEU A 112 22.47 -6.91 -24.86
N TYR A 113 22.57 -7.24 -26.16
CA TYR A 113 23.71 -7.92 -26.76
C TYR A 113 24.68 -6.95 -27.45
N SER A 114 24.44 -5.64 -27.33
CA SER A 114 25.34 -4.61 -27.84
C SER A 114 26.46 -4.30 -26.85
N SER A 115 27.50 -3.59 -27.31
CA SER A 115 28.58 -3.08 -26.45
C SER A 115 28.19 -1.83 -25.66
N THR A 116 26.99 -1.25 -25.91
CA THR A 116 26.52 -0.03 -25.26
C THR A 116 25.75 -0.38 -24.00
N LEU A 117 26.15 0.21 -22.86
CA LEU A 117 25.44 0.06 -21.60
C LEU A 117 24.03 0.66 -21.67
N GLN A 118 23.02 -0.16 -21.41
CA GLN A 118 21.67 0.33 -21.22
C GLN A 118 21.48 0.82 -19.78
N LYS A 119 20.96 2.04 -19.64
CA LYS A 119 20.62 2.59 -18.32
C LYS A 119 19.16 2.29 -18.05
N ILE A 120 18.87 1.90 -16.81
CA ILE A 120 17.54 1.65 -16.29
C ILE A 120 17.30 2.49 -15.03
N PRO A 121 16.05 2.82 -14.67
CA PRO A 121 15.74 3.51 -13.43
C PRO A 121 16.22 2.73 -12.22
N ALA A 122 16.82 3.41 -11.22
CA ALA A 122 17.18 2.77 -9.96
C ALA A 122 15.92 2.42 -9.17
N PRO A 123 15.76 1.18 -8.67
CA PRO A 123 14.57 0.74 -7.97
C PRO A 123 14.64 1.10 -6.49
N ASN A 124 13.49 1.49 -5.93
CA ASN A 124 13.29 1.74 -4.50
C ASN A 124 12.05 0.98 -4.04
N PHE A 125 12.17 0.19 -2.98
CA PHE A 125 11.12 -0.67 -2.47
C PHE A 125 10.70 -0.22 -1.08
N ILE A 126 9.44 0.16 -0.94
CA ILE A 126 8.88 0.68 0.30
C ILE A 126 7.55 -0.01 0.59
N GLU A 127 7.49 -0.62 1.76
CA GLU A 127 6.29 -1.26 2.29
C GLU A 127 5.69 -0.41 3.41
N PHE A 128 4.42 -0.05 3.28
CA PHE A 128 3.64 0.62 4.31
C PHE A 128 2.90 -0.44 5.14
N TYR A 129 3.49 -0.78 6.27
CA TYR A 129 2.94 -1.80 7.14
C TYR A 129 1.86 -1.25 8.07
N ASN A 130 0.68 -1.84 7.98
CA ASN A 130 -0.43 -1.55 8.86
C ASN A 130 -1.04 -2.85 9.42
N GLY A 131 -0.21 -3.69 10.02
CA GLY A 131 -0.62 -4.93 10.66
C GLY A 131 -0.74 -4.83 12.18
N SER A 132 -1.04 -5.96 12.82
CA SER A 132 -1.14 -6.08 14.28
C SER A 132 0.13 -6.60 14.95
N THR A 133 1.09 -7.12 14.18
CA THR A 133 2.40 -7.50 14.74
C THR A 133 3.16 -6.24 15.15
N ILE A 134 3.75 -6.25 16.33
CA ILE A 134 4.52 -5.12 16.85
C ILE A 134 5.82 -5.04 16.05
N LEU A 135 5.98 -3.95 15.32
CA LEU A 135 7.19 -3.60 14.57
C LEU A 135 7.68 -2.22 15.00
N SER A 136 9.00 -1.98 14.85
CA SER A 136 9.59 -0.64 14.96
C SER A 136 9.04 0.29 13.88
N ASP A 137 9.32 1.58 14.01
CA ASP A 137 8.90 2.59 13.03
C ASP A 137 9.44 2.30 11.64
N CYS A 138 10.68 1.83 11.57
CA CYS A 138 11.33 1.45 10.33
C CYS A 138 12.08 0.10 10.51
N THR A 139 11.94 -0.77 9.53
CA THR A 139 12.62 -2.08 9.48
C THR A 139 13.09 -2.33 8.06
N GLU A 140 14.25 -2.94 7.89
CA GLU A 140 14.74 -3.39 6.60
C GLU A 140 14.57 -4.90 6.44
N LEU A 141 14.05 -5.32 5.29
CA LEU A 141 14.03 -6.71 4.86
C LEU A 141 15.02 -6.88 3.70
N LYS A 142 15.81 -7.93 3.75
CA LYS A 142 16.86 -8.22 2.77
C LYS A 142 16.61 -9.53 2.04
N LEU A 143 16.81 -9.53 0.73
CA LEU A 143 16.69 -10.73 -0.10
C LEU A 143 17.65 -11.82 0.35
N SER A 144 18.86 -11.45 0.76
CA SER A 144 19.87 -12.38 1.24
C SER A 144 19.44 -13.21 2.45
N SER A 145 18.43 -12.74 3.19
CA SER A 145 17.84 -13.53 4.30
C SER A 145 17.10 -14.78 3.83
N ALA A 146 16.75 -14.87 2.54
CA ALA A 146 16.12 -16.04 1.94
C ALA A 146 17.13 -17.06 1.37
N PHE A 147 18.43 -16.76 1.37
CA PHE A 147 19.45 -17.68 0.81
C PHE A 147 19.81 -18.77 1.82
N GLU A 148 19.66 -20.05 1.41
CA GLU A 148 19.90 -21.20 2.30
C GLU A 148 21.36 -21.30 2.77
N ASN A 149 22.33 -21.02 1.87
CA ASN A 149 23.76 -21.20 2.12
C ASN A 149 24.55 -19.97 1.65
N LEU A 150 24.38 -18.84 2.35
CA LEU A 150 25.14 -17.64 2.04
C LEU A 150 26.56 -17.74 2.64
N SER A 151 27.57 -17.74 1.79
CA SER A 151 28.98 -17.65 2.17
C SER A 151 29.55 -16.31 1.71
N GLY A 152 29.91 -15.45 2.67
CA GLY A 152 30.39 -14.08 2.40
C GLY A 152 29.29 -13.13 1.97
N GLU A 153 29.68 -12.06 1.29
CA GLU A 153 28.74 -11.03 0.82
C GLU A 153 27.82 -11.56 -0.30
N PRO A 154 26.52 -11.25 -0.25
CA PRO A 154 25.61 -11.66 -1.29
C PRO A 154 25.98 -11.03 -2.64
N LYS A 155 25.94 -11.80 -3.71
CA LYS A 155 26.17 -11.29 -5.07
C LYS A 155 24.91 -10.70 -5.71
N LEU A 156 23.76 -10.96 -5.13
CA LEU A 156 22.48 -10.35 -5.43
C LEU A 156 21.86 -9.90 -4.12
N GLU A 157 21.56 -8.62 -3.99
CA GLU A 157 20.84 -8.07 -2.85
C GLU A 157 19.72 -7.12 -3.30
N LEU A 158 18.60 -7.20 -2.61
CA LEU A 158 17.49 -6.29 -2.70
C LEU A 158 17.04 -5.98 -1.26
N THR A 159 16.94 -4.72 -0.94
CA THR A 159 16.50 -4.27 0.39
C THR A 159 15.17 -3.56 0.27
N VAL A 160 14.21 -3.95 1.11
CA VAL A 160 12.89 -3.32 1.23
C VAL A 160 12.84 -2.56 2.54
N THR A 161 12.45 -1.30 2.48
CA THR A 161 12.19 -0.48 3.67
C THR A 161 10.75 -0.65 4.09
N VAL A 162 10.51 -1.18 5.28
CA VAL A 162 9.18 -1.34 5.89
C VAL A 162 8.94 -0.19 6.84
N LEU A 163 7.93 0.63 6.57
CA LEU A 163 7.50 1.75 7.39
C LEU A 163 6.22 1.39 8.14
N ASN A 164 6.27 1.40 9.46
CA ASN A 164 5.09 1.16 10.29
C ASN A 164 4.18 2.38 10.27
N VAL A 165 3.03 2.26 9.59
CA VAL A 165 2.06 3.34 9.44
C VAL A 165 0.83 3.17 10.34
N ASN A 166 0.96 2.42 11.43
CA ASN A 166 -0.04 2.42 12.48
C ASN A 166 -0.07 3.77 13.23
N GLU A 167 -1.20 4.10 13.79
CA GLU A 167 -1.33 5.29 14.65
C GLU A 167 -0.31 5.25 15.80
N GLY A 168 0.36 6.38 16.03
CA GLY A 168 1.42 6.51 17.03
C GLY A 168 2.83 6.19 16.54
N HIS A 169 2.98 5.72 15.31
CA HIS A 169 4.26 5.43 14.66
C HIS A 169 4.66 6.50 13.64
N ASN A 170 5.97 6.59 13.33
CA ASN A 170 6.52 7.48 12.28
C ASN A 170 5.97 8.90 12.34
N ALA A 171 6.05 9.56 13.50
CA ALA A 171 5.44 10.86 13.76
C ALA A 171 5.85 11.93 12.73
N GLU A 172 7.12 11.97 12.31
CA GLU A 172 7.61 12.90 11.30
C GLU A 172 6.96 12.66 9.94
N LEU A 173 6.91 11.40 9.49
CA LEU A 173 6.23 11.01 8.24
C LEU A 173 4.75 11.44 8.27
N MET A 174 4.07 11.19 9.40
CA MET A 174 2.66 11.55 9.58
C MET A 174 2.44 13.08 9.58
N GLN A 175 3.39 13.87 10.05
CA GLN A 175 3.31 15.34 10.01
C GLN A 175 3.44 15.87 8.57
N HIS A 176 4.26 15.23 7.73
CA HIS A 176 4.50 15.66 6.36
C HIS A 176 3.51 15.09 5.35
N CYS A 177 2.71 14.07 5.71
CA CYS A 177 1.66 13.51 4.86
C CYS A 177 0.34 13.38 5.65
N SER A 178 -0.50 14.42 5.61
CA SER A 178 -1.79 14.45 6.31
C SER A 178 -2.70 13.30 5.89
N THR A 179 -2.74 12.97 4.59
CA THR A 179 -3.55 11.86 4.06
C THR A 179 -3.15 10.52 4.68
N LEU A 180 -1.84 10.27 4.88
CA LEU A 180 -1.36 9.05 5.53
C LEU A 180 -1.73 9.03 7.02
N LYS A 181 -1.59 10.17 7.70
CA LYS A 181 -2.01 10.32 9.10
C LYS A 181 -3.49 10.02 9.28
N GLU A 182 -4.33 10.62 8.45
CA GLU A 182 -5.79 10.42 8.51
C GLU A 182 -6.16 8.96 8.18
N TYR A 183 -5.46 8.34 7.25
CA TYR A 183 -5.60 6.91 6.97
C TYR A 183 -5.27 6.06 8.20
N ALA A 184 -4.17 6.33 8.90
CA ALA A 184 -3.79 5.62 10.13
C ALA A 184 -4.88 5.75 11.21
N GLN A 185 -5.42 6.96 11.39
CA GLN A 185 -6.51 7.24 12.33
C GLN A 185 -7.78 6.49 11.96
N TYR A 186 -8.17 6.47 10.69
CA TYR A 186 -9.33 5.69 10.21
C TYR A 186 -9.17 4.20 10.54
N VAL A 187 -8.02 3.61 10.23
CA VAL A 187 -7.77 2.19 10.52
C VAL A 187 -7.77 1.89 12.02
N ALA A 188 -7.23 2.78 12.85
CA ALA A 188 -7.27 2.63 14.30
C ALA A 188 -8.70 2.61 14.84
N ARG A 189 -9.60 3.47 14.32
CA ARG A 189 -11.03 3.46 14.68
C ARG A 189 -11.74 2.17 14.27
N VAL A 190 -11.49 1.70 13.04
CA VAL A 190 -12.07 0.42 12.62
C VAL A 190 -11.64 -0.71 13.56
N ARG A 191 -10.37 -0.76 13.95
CA ARG A 191 -9.89 -1.77 14.90
C ARG A 191 -10.53 -1.63 16.29
N HIS A 192 -10.70 -0.40 16.75
CA HIS A 192 -11.35 -0.13 18.02
C HIS A 192 -12.78 -0.70 18.05
N TYR A 193 -13.56 -0.40 17.02
CA TYR A 193 -14.93 -0.91 16.90
C TYR A 193 -14.96 -2.43 16.67
N ALA A 194 -14.06 -2.99 15.86
CA ALA A 194 -14.01 -4.42 15.57
C ALA A 194 -13.69 -5.31 16.79
N ALA A 195 -13.22 -4.72 17.88
CA ALA A 195 -13.06 -5.44 19.15
C ALA A 195 -14.40 -5.87 19.79
N ASN A 196 -15.51 -5.18 19.46
CA ASN A 196 -16.80 -5.39 20.13
C ASN A 196 -17.97 -5.62 19.16
N MET A 197 -17.75 -5.60 17.84
CA MET A 197 -18.79 -5.79 16.82
C MET A 197 -18.25 -6.44 15.55
N SER A 198 -19.14 -6.79 14.62
CA SER A 198 -18.73 -7.35 13.34
C SER A 198 -17.90 -6.34 12.53
N LEU A 199 -17.04 -6.83 11.63
CA LEU A 199 -16.18 -5.96 10.81
C LEU A 199 -17.01 -4.96 9.97
N ASN A 200 -18.15 -5.40 9.40
CA ASN A 200 -19.05 -4.52 8.64
C ASN A 200 -19.52 -3.33 9.50
N GLN A 201 -20.04 -3.61 10.68
CA GLN A 201 -20.50 -2.59 11.62
C GLN A 201 -19.35 -1.69 12.08
N ALA A 202 -18.18 -2.27 12.32
CA ALA A 202 -16.98 -1.54 12.74
C ALA A 202 -16.51 -0.54 11.67
N VAL A 203 -16.48 -0.97 10.40
CA VAL A 203 -16.14 -0.09 9.28
C VAL A 203 -17.18 1.03 9.14
N GLU A 204 -18.47 0.70 9.21
CA GLU A 204 -19.55 1.68 9.09
C GLU A 204 -19.49 2.73 10.21
N CYS A 205 -19.34 2.31 11.47
CA CYS A 205 -19.19 3.21 12.61
C CYS A 205 -17.93 4.09 12.48
N ALA A 206 -16.81 3.52 12.08
CA ALA A 206 -15.57 4.27 11.90
C ALA A 206 -15.68 5.31 10.77
N VAL A 207 -16.33 4.96 9.65
CA VAL A 207 -16.58 5.90 8.55
C VAL A 207 -17.45 7.07 9.03
N ASP A 208 -18.54 6.81 9.75
CA ASP A 208 -19.43 7.86 10.24
C ASP A 208 -18.73 8.79 11.26
N GLU A 209 -17.92 8.23 12.15
CA GLU A 209 -17.16 9.02 13.11
C GLU A 209 -16.07 9.85 12.42
N CYS A 210 -15.29 9.25 11.52
CA CYS A 210 -14.25 9.95 10.76
C CYS A 210 -14.83 11.12 9.95
N ILE A 211 -15.97 10.93 9.28
CA ILE A 211 -16.63 12.01 8.55
C ILE A 211 -17.03 13.16 9.49
N LYS A 212 -17.58 12.87 10.67
CA LYS A 212 -17.98 13.89 11.66
C LYS A 212 -16.78 14.67 12.20
N GLU A 213 -15.63 14.01 12.35
CA GLU A 213 -14.41 14.63 12.86
C GLU A 213 -13.55 15.28 11.78
N GLY A 214 -13.94 15.20 10.51
CA GLY A 214 -13.19 15.76 9.39
C GLY A 214 -12.02 14.91 8.91
N ILE A 215 -11.90 13.66 9.36
CA ILE A 215 -10.84 12.71 9.00
C ILE A 215 -11.23 12.03 7.70
N LEU A 216 -10.45 12.22 6.63
CA LEU A 216 -10.77 11.73 5.28
C LEU A 216 -12.22 12.03 4.86
N ALA A 217 -12.86 13.08 5.37
CA ALA A 217 -14.30 13.28 5.32
C ALA A 217 -14.84 13.33 3.90
N GLU A 218 -14.20 14.10 3.00
CA GLU A 218 -14.61 14.20 1.60
C GLU A 218 -14.45 12.84 0.89
N PHE A 219 -13.31 12.19 1.11
CA PHE A 219 -13.00 10.90 0.50
C PHE A 219 -13.98 9.82 0.94
N LEU A 220 -14.20 9.67 2.25
CA LEU A 220 -15.10 8.65 2.81
C LEU A 220 -16.57 8.90 2.42
N SER A 221 -16.99 10.16 2.37
CA SER A 221 -18.35 10.51 1.92
C SER A 221 -18.60 10.14 0.47
N LYS A 222 -17.60 10.40 -0.40
CA LYS A 222 -17.69 10.13 -1.83
C LYS A 222 -17.61 8.64 -2.18
N ASN A 223 -16.78 7.89 -1.46
CA ASN A 223 -16.47 6.49 -1.78
C ASN A 223 -17.06 5.51 -0.75
N ARG A 224 -18.14 5.90 -0.09
CA ARG A 224 -18.73 5.11 1.01
C ARG A 224 -19.06 3.66 0.61
N ALA A 225 -19.57 3.46 -0.60
CA ALA A 225 -19.99 2.15 -1.10
C ALA A 225 -18.79 1.19 -1.36
N GLU A 226 -17.64 1.73 -1.72
CA GLU A 226 -16.44 0.95 -1.97
C GLU A 226 -15.65 0.65 -0.69
N VAL A 227 -15.84 1.49 0.33
CA VAL A 227 -15.13 1.39 1.61
C VAL A 227 -15.84 0.44 2.58
N ILE A 228 -17.17 0.45 2.60
CA ILE A 228 -18.03 -0.41 3.41
C ILE A 228 -18.35 -1.70 2.67
#